data_545bf5c845eb8fc46e63e26a17bce1e9
#
_entry.id   545bf5c845eb8fc46e63e26a17bce1e9
#
_cell.length_a   1.000
_cell.length_b   1.000
_cell.length_c   1.000
_cell.angle_alpha   90.00
_cell.angle_beta   90.00
_cell.angle_gamma   90.00
#
_symmetry.space_group_name_H-M   'P 1'
#
loop_
_entity.id
_entity.type
_entity.pdbx_description
1 polymer ?
#
loop_
_entity_poly.entity_id
_entity_poly.type
_entity_poly.pdbx_seq_one_letter_code
_entity_poly.pdbx_strand_id
1 'polypeptide(L)'
;MTIKVFDIQYDKEIDLNDAIRYVAGKFGISGEYVEEDNSTEDWKIFESYSRIQDIESKDYHVELKEYDATILDRLNYEIILKPWLDEDISQEVLQFAKIGFYPGADQITIPHFDMDGRFVGLRGRTMAEDDVERWGKYRPLRLNKEIQYNHPLGMNLYGLNWAKDAIKIFGKAIIFESEKSVLKYMSYFGIANNISVACCGSNISAYHIH
;
A
#
# COMPACT_ATOMS: atom_id res chain seq x y z
N MET A 1 -19.72 -6.95 1.02
CA MET A 1 -19.48 -5.81 0.11
C MET A 1 -20.17 -6.00 -1.24
N THR A 2 -20.04 -7.14 -1.92
CA THR A 2 -20.68 -7.43 -3.22
C THR A 2 -22.21 -7.33 -3.19
N ILE A 3 -22.85 -7.79 -2.12
CA ILE A 3 -24.32 -7.71 -1.94
C ILE A 3 -24.78 -6.25 -1.97
N LYS A 4 -24.18 -5.38 -1.16
CA LYS A 4 -24.53 -3.94 -1.13
C LYS A 4 -24.29 -3.22 -2.46
N VAL A 5 -23.27 -3.62 -3.21
CA VAL A 5 -23.02 -3.05 -4.54
C VAL A 5 -24.14 -3.44 -5.51
N PHE A 6 -24.62 -4.69 -5.43
CA PHE A 6 -25.73 -5.15 -6.25
C PHE A 6 -27.02 -4.41 -5.95
N ASP A 7 -27.34 -4.21 -4.66
CA ASP A 7 -28.53 -3.45 -4.23
C ASP A 7 -28.52 -2.03 -4.77
N ILE A 8 -27.36 -1.36 -4.72
CA ILE A 8 -27.22 0.04 -5.19
C ILE A 8 -27.23 0.13 -6.73
N GLN A 9 -26.57 -0.81 -7.42
CA GLN A 9 -26.36 -0.71 -8.88
C GLN A 9 -27.52 -1.27 -9.70
N TYR A 10 -28.23 -2.26 -9.16
CA TYR A 10 -29.25 -3.00 -9.91
C TYR A 10 -30.63 -2.98 -9.26
N ASP A 11 -30.79 -2.29 -8.13
CA ASP A 11 -32.03 -2.22 -7.33
C ASP A 11 -32.64 -3.63 -7.12
N LYS A 12 -31.77 -4.58 -6.77
CA LYS A 12 -32.13 -5.99 -6.65
C LYS A 12 -31.44 -6.60 -5.43
N GLU A 13 -32.25 -7.04 -4.48
CA GLU A 13 -31.77 -7.85 -3.36
C GLU A 13 -31.26 -9.20 -3.86
N ILE A 14 -30.03 -9.55 -3.47
CA ILE A 14 -29.43 -10.85 -3.72
C ILE A 14 -28.93 -11.45 -2.41
N ASP A 15 -29.02 -12.76 -2.28
CA ASP A 15 -28.42 -13.45 -1.15
C ASP A 15 -26.90 -13.64 -1.31
N LEU A 16 -26.26 -14.15 -0.27
CA LEU A 16 -24.82 -14.37 -0.26
C LEU A 16 -24.38 -15.36 -1.34
N ASN A 17 -25.18 -16.42 -1.59
CA ASN A 17 -24.86 -17.44 -2.57
C ASN A 17 -24.93 -16.88 -4.00
N ASP A 18 -25.93 -16.05 -4.28
CA ASP A 18 -26.06 -15.37 -5.56
C ASP A 18 -24.91 -14.39 -5.80
N ALA A 19 -24.46 -13.69 -4.75
CA ALA A 19 -23.30 -12.82 -4.82
C ALA A 19 -22.03 -13.62 -5.12
N ILE A 20 -21.83 -14.78 -4.48
CA ILE A 20 -20.70 -15.67 -4.73
C ILE A 20 -20.73 -16.22 -6.17
N ARG A 21 -21.89 -16.69 -6.63
CA ARG A 21 -22.08 -17.19 -8.02
C ARG A 21 -21.78 -16.11 -9.06
N TYR A 22 -22.23 -14.88 -8.81
CA TYR A 22 -21.94 -13.76 -9.69
C TYR A 22 -20.44 -13.47 -9.79
N VAL A 23 -19.76 -13.40 -8.65
CA VAL A 23 -18.30 -13.18 -8.61
C VAL A 23 -17.57 -14.34 -9.28
N ALA A 24 -17.90 -15.59 -8.96
CA ALA A 24 -17.29 -16.77 -9.57
C ALA A 24 -17.45 -16.76 -11.09
N GLY A 25 -18.65 -16.45 -11.60
CA GLY A 25 -18.91 -16.32 -13.03
C GLY A 25 -18.07 -15.23 -13.72
N LYS A 26 -17.80 -14.11 -13.05
CA LYS A 26 -16.95 -13.03 -13.58
C LYS A 26 -15.48 -13.44 -13.70
N PHE A 27 -15.01 -14.33 -12.83
CA PHE A 27 -13.64 -14.84 -12.86
C PHE A 27 -13.47 -16.19 -13.59
N GLY A 28 -14.51 -16.67 -14.27
CA GLY A 28 -14.47 -17.91 -15.04
C GLY A 28 -14.30 -19.17 -14.17
N ILE A 29 -14.66 -19.08 -12.89
CA ILE A 29 -14.64 -20.22 -11.98
C ILE A 29 -15.94 -21.00 -12.18
N SER A 30 -15.94 -21.96 -13.09
CA SER A 30 -17.05 -22.90 -13.29
C SER A 30 -16.79 -24.16 -12.44
N GLY A 31 -17.33 -24.19 -11.23
CA GLY A 31 -17.45 -25.41 -10.45
C GLY A 31 -18.93 -25.78 -10.34
N GLU A 32 -19.30 -27.02 -10.61
CA GLU A 32 -20.56 -27.56 -10.12
C GLU A 32 -20.51 -27.48 -8.58
N TYR A 33 -21.30 -26.58 -8.03
CA TYR A 33 -21.52 -26.57 -6.57
C TYR A 33 -22.34 -27.80 -6.25
N VAL A 34 -21.69 -28.83 -5.74
CA VAL A 34 -22.34 -29.90 -5.00
C VAL A 34 -22.89 -29.24 -3.74
N GLU A 35 -24.19 -29.34 -3.51
CA GLU A 35 -24.78 -29.03 -2.20
C GLU A 35 -24.19 -30.00 -1.18
N GLU A 36 -23.00 -29.67 -0.65
CA GLU A 36 -22.51 -30.35 0.55
C GLU A 36 -23.04 -29.61 1.78
N ASP A 37 -23.58 -30.43 2.66
CA ASP A 37 -24.09 -30.18 4.00
C ASP A 37 -23.52 -28.90 4.66
N ASN A 38 -24.37 -27.90 4.88
CA ASN A 38 -24.08 -26.57 5.45
C ASN A 38 -23.44 -26.57 6.84
N SER A 39 -23.15 -27.72 7.44
CA SER A 39 -22.56 -27.84 8.78
C SER A 39 -21.05 -27.60 8.83
N THR A 40 -20.37 -27.56 7.66
CA THR A 40 -18.89 -27.43 7.61
C THR A 40 -18.39 -26.05 7.24
N GLU A 41 -19.23 -25.11 6.80
CA GLU A 41 -18.80 -23.75 6.41
C GLU A 41 -18.79 -22.77 7.59
N ASP A 42 -19.64 -22.94 8.58
CA ASP A 42 -19.69 -22.09 9.77
C ASP A 42 -18.37 -22.09 10.55
N TRP A 43 -17.63 -23.21 10.57
CA TRP A 43 -16.35 -23.27 11.25
C TRP A 43 -15.24 -22.50 10.52
N LYS A 44 -15.27 -22.39 9.18
CA LYS A 44 -14.30 -21.57 8.41
C LYS A 44 -14.52 -20.08 8.67
N ILE A 45 -15.77 -19.67 8.84
CA ILE A 45 -16.11 -18.31 9.26
C ILE A 45 -15.63 -18.11 10.70
N PHE A 46 -15.86 -19.08 11.59
CA PHE A 46 -15.36 -19.07 12.98
C PHE A 46 -13.82 -19.05 13.04
N GLU A 47 -13.13 -19.78 12.17
CA GLU A 47 -11.67 -19.78 12.08
C GLU A 47 -11.14 -18.40 11.60
N SER A 48 -11.86 -17.76 10.71
CA SER A 48 -11.55 -16.39 10.28
C SER A 48 -11.79 -15.39 11.42
N TYR A 49 -12.86 -15.54 12.20
CA TYR A 49 -13.13 -14.72 13.38
C TYR A 49 -12.15 -14.99 14.52
N SER A 50 -11.77 -16.25 14.77
CA SER A 50 -10.76 -16.56 15.78
C SER A 50 -9.37 -16.04 15.39
N ARG A 51 -9.02 -16.06 14.11
CA ARG A 51 -7.79 -15.40 13.61
C ARG A 51 -7.82 -13.88 13.82
N ILE A 52 -9.00 -13.24 13.67
CA ILE A 52 -9.16 -11.81 13.95
C ILE A 52 -9.00 -11.53 15.45
N GLN A 53 -9.60 -12.37 16.33
CA GLN A 53 -9.45 -12.25 17.78
C GLN A 53 -8.02 -12.54 18.25
N ASP A 54 -7.34 -13.53 17.64
CA ASP A 54 -5.92 -13.82 17.89
C ASP A 54 -5.03 -12.64 17.45
N ILE A 55 -5.44 -11.91 16.41
CA ILE A 55 -4.79 -10.69 15.96
C ILE A 55 -4.95 -9.58 17.01
N GLU A 56 -6.14 -9.40 17.58
CA GLU A 56 -6.41 -8.38 18.61
C GLU A 56 -5.66 -8.65 19.94
N SER A 57 -5.27 -9.88 20.22
CA SER A 57 -4.57 -10.26 21.44
C SER A 57 -3.04 -10.15 21.38
N LYS A 58 -2.46 -9.96 20.19
CA LYS A 58 -1.01 -9.82 20.00
C LYS A 58 -0.57 -8.37 20.06
N ASP A 59 0.55 -8.13 20.72
CA ASP A 59 1.24 -6.84 20.63
C ASP A 59 1.90 -6.74 19.23
N TYR A 60 1.29 -5.94 18.36
CA TYR A 60 1.80 -5.65 17.02
C TYR A 60 2.72 -4.44 16.98
N HIS A 61 3.09 -3.90 18.14
CA HIS A 61 4.06 -2.82 18.19
C HIS A 61 5.43 -3.30 17.74
N VAL A 62 5.87 -2.83 16.58
CA VAL A 62 7.18 -3.14 16.02
C VAL A 62 7.99 -1.88 15.91
N GLU A 63 9.14 -1.89 16.56
CA GLU A 63 10.13 -0.83 16.37
C GLU A 63 10.91 -1.08 15.08
N LEU A 64 10.68 -0.24 14.07
CA LEU A 64 11.41 -0.29 12.82
C LEU A 64 12.80 0.30 13.00
N LYS A 65 13.79 -0.28 12.30
CA LYS A 65 15.14 0.28 12.27
C LYS A 65 15.10 1.67 11.66
N GLU A 66 15.55 2.66 12.43
CA GLU A 66 15.78 4.01 11.93
C GLU A 66 17.12 4.09 11.18
N TYR A 67 17.13 4.77 10.06
CA TYR A 67 18.32 5.03 9.28
C TYR A 67 18.74 6.50 9.41
N ASP A 68 20.03 6.76 9.17
CA ASP A 68 20.55 8.12 9.08
C ASP A 68 19.94 8.84 7.87
N ALA A 69 19.20 9.92 8.13
CA ALA A 69 18.51 10.70 7.12
C ALA A 69 19.46 11.56 6.25
N THR A 70 20.74 11.66 6.57
CA THR A 70 21.73 12.44 5.78
C THR A 70 21.87 11.94 4.34
N ILE A 71 21.48 10.69 4.07
CA ILE A 71 21.39 10.18 2.69
C ILE A 71 20.43 10.99 1.83
N LEU A 72 19.37 11.53 2.42
CA LEU A 72 18.37 12.31 1.70
C LEU A 72 18.98 13.61 1.15
N ASP A 73 20.01 14.17 1.79
CA ASP A 73 20.72 15.36 1.31
C ASP A 73 21.58 15.10 0.07
N ARG A 74 21.83 13.83 -0.25
CA ARG A 74 22.60 13.41 -1.44
C ARG A 74 21.71 13.14 -2.66
N LEU A 75 20.41 13.21 -2.51
CA LEU A 75 19.47 12.99 -3.60
C LEU A 75 19.36 14.26 -4.45
N ASN A 76 19.16 14.08 -5.74
CA ASN A 76 18.86 15.17 -6.63
C ASN A 76 17.35 15.42 -6.67
N TYR A 77 16.91 16.57 -6.16
CA TYR A 77 15.52 17.01 -6.14
C TYR A 77 15.18 17.99 -7.28
N GLU A 78 16.16 18.45 -8.01
CA GLU A 78 15.98 19.39 -9.12
C GLU A 78 15.62 18.70 -10.43
N ILE A 79 15.78 17.39 -10.48
CA ILE A 79 15.42 16.60 -11.65
C ILE A 79 13.91 16.65 -11.85
N ILE A 80 13.50 17.00 -13.07
CA ILE A 80 12.11 16.96 -13.48
C ILE A 80 11.72 15.50 -13.74
N LEU A 81 10.93 14.93 -12.85
CA LEU A 81 10.39 13.58 -13.00
C LEU A 81 9.21 13.58 -13.97
N LYS A 82 9.49 13.94 -15.23
CA LYS A 82 8.47 14.09 -16.27
C LYS A 82 7.47 12.93 -16.35
N PRO A 83 7.87 11.64 -16.28
CA PRO A 83 6.91 10.54 -16.34
C PRO A 83 5.88 10.55 -15.19
N TRP A 84 6.24 11.11 -14.03
CA TRP A 84 5.33 11.20 -12.89
C TRP A 84 4.45 12.45 -12.96
N LEU A 85 4.98 13.54 -13.50
CA LEU A 85 4.20 14.75 -13.79
C LEU A 85 3.17 14.48 -14.88
N ASP A 86 3.54 13.76 -15.93
CA ASP A 86 2.63 13.37 -17.03
C ASP A 86 1.50 12.42 -16.56
N GLU A 87 1.68 11.78 -15.40
CA GLU A 87 0.67 10.96 -14.72
C GLU A 87 -0.11 11.74 -13.65
N ASP A 88 -0.11 13.08 -13.70
CA ASP A 88 -0.83 13.98 -12.80
C ASP A 88 -0.36 13.98 -11.33
N ILE A 89 0.90 13.62 -11.06
CA ILE A 89 1.49 13.83 -9.74
C ILE A 89 2.13 15.21 -9.73
N SER A 90 1.68 16.10 -8.84
CA SER A 90 2.15 17.48 -8.81
C SER A 90 3.60 17.58 -8.28
N GLN A 91 4.31 18.59 -8.77
CA GLN A 91 5.67 18.91 -8.30
C GLN A 91 5.70 19.21 -6.80
N GLU A 92 4.68 19.88 -6.28
CA GLU A 92 4.54 20.18 -4.86
C GLU A 92 4.51 18.91 -4.01
N VAL A 93 3.74 17.90 -4.43
CA VAL A 93 3.65 16.61 -3.73
C VAL A 93 4.97 15.83 -3.81
N LEU A 94 5.65 15.87 -4.96
CA LEU A 94 6.97 15.23 -5.10
C LEU A 94 8.00 15.84 -4.13
N GLN A 95 8.01 17.17 -4.01
CA GLN A 95 8.88 17.88 -3.08
C GLN A 95 8.52 17.60 -1.62
N PHE A 96 7.22 17.66 -1.29
CA PHE A 96 6.73 17.35 0.05
C PHE A 96 7.13 15.94 0.50
N ALA A 97 6.93 14.95 -0.36
CA ALA A 97 7.26 13.55 -0.09
C ALA A 97 8.77 13.24 -0.22
N LYS A 98 9.60 14.25 -0.50
CA LYS A 98 11.05 14.11 -0.72
C LYS A 98 11.39 13.06 -1.78
N ILE A 99 10.57 13.01 -2.84
CA ILE A 99 10.86 12.15 -3.99
C ILE A 99 12.05 12.78 -4.74
N GLY A 100 13.13 12.03 -4.86
CA GLY A 100 14.36 12.49 -5.49
C GLY A 100 14.89 11.51 -6.52
N PHE A 101 16.09 11.76 -6.99
CA PHE A 101 16.79 10.90 -7.90
C PHE A 101 18.20 10.61 -7.38
N TYR A 102 18.61 9.35 -7.41
CA TYR A 102 19.95 8.95 -7.04
C TYR A 102 20.76 8.57 -8.29
N PRO A 103 21.66 9.44 -8.76
CA PRO A 103 22.41 9.20 -10.01
C PRO A 103 23.26 7.93 -9.98
N GLY A 104 23.79 7.58 -8.80
CA GLY A 104 24.67 6.41 -8.65
C GLY A 104 24.01 5.06 -8.91
N ALA A 105 22.67 5.01 -8.91
CA ALA A 105 21.89 3.80 -9.20
C ALA A 105 20.85 4.00 -10.32
N ASP A 106 20.81 5.17 -10.94
CA ASP A 106 19.81 5.55 -11.95
C ASP A 106 18.37 5.26 -11.50
N GLN A 107 18.04 5.72 -10.29
CA GLN A 107 16.76 5.41 -9.66
C GLN A 107 16.07 6.65 -9.13
N ILE A 108 14.76 6.70 -9.34
CA ILE A 108 13.87 7.57 -8.57
C ILE A 108 13.80 6.98 -7.15
N THR A 109 13.98 7.81 -6.14
CA THR A 109 14.04 7.41 -4.75
C THR A 109 12.77 7.83 -4.01
N ILE A 110 12.25 6.91 -3.21
CA ILE A 110 11.03 7.06 -2.44
C ILE A 110 11.36 6.81 -0.97
N PRO A 111 11.50 7.86 -0.15
CA PRO A 111 11.75 7.71 1.29
C PRO A 111 10.52 7.16 2.00
N HIS A 112 10.74 6.22 2.91
CA HIS A 112 9.73 5.69 3.80
C HIS A 112 9.97 6.19 5.23
N PHE A 113 8.90 6.67 5.83
CA PHE A 113 8.86 7.10 7.22
C PHE A 113 7.85 6.25 7.97
N ASP A 114 8.13 5.97 9.23
CA ASP A 114 7.12 5.36 10.11
C ASP A 114 6.05 6.38 10.52
N MET A 115 5.08 5.96 11.32
CA MET A 115 3.97 6.81 11.71
C MET A 115 4.41 8.02 12.56
N ASP A 116 5.61 7.98 13.17
CA ASP A 116 6.18 9.07 13.97
C ASP A 116 7.10 9.98 13.14
N GLY A 117 7.29 9.66 11.87
CA GLY A 117 8.12 10.44 10.95
C GLY A 117 9.61 10.09 11.00
N ARG A 118 10.01 8.97 11.63
CA ARG A 118 11.39 8.48 11.62
C ARG A 118 11.68 7.85 10.25
N PHE A 119 12.87 8.10 9.72
CA PHE A 119 13.28 7.57 8.42
C PHE A 119 13.64 6.08 8.52
N VAL A 120 12.81 5.21 7.97
CA VAL A 120 12.92 3.75 8.12
C VAL A 120 13.31 3.02 6.84
N GLY A 121 13.37 3.70 5.71
CA GLY A 121 13.76 3.05 4.47
C GLY A 121 13.80 3.98 3.27
N LEU A 122 14.48 3.52 2.21
CA LEU A 122 14.54 4.22 0.94
C LEU A 122 14.39 3.21 -0.19
N ARG A 123 13.29 3.31 -0.93
CA ARG A 123 13.07 2.48 -2.11
C ARG A 123 13.54 3.22 -3.35
N GLY A 124 14.15 2.48 -4.27
CA GLY A 124 14.50 2.96 -5.58
C GLY A 124 13.55 2.38 -6.63
N ARG A 125 13.08 3.22 -7.53
CA ARG A 125 12.37 2.78 -8.74
C ARG A 125 13.29 2.97 -9.93
N THR A 126 13.69 1.87 -10.56
CA THR A 126 14.45 1.93 -11.81
C THR A 126 13.53 2.31 -12.97
N MET A 127 14.10 3.07 -13.92
CA MET A 127 13.43 3.43 -15.18
C MET A 127 13.91 2.58 -16.35
N ALA A 128 15.03 1.86 -16.19
CA ALA A 128 15.59 0.99 -17.22
C ALA A 128 14.76 -0.28 -17.39
N GLU A 129 14.25 -0.55 -18.59
CA GLU A 129 13.38 -1.70 -18.87
C GLU A 129 14.07 -3.04 -18.59
N ASP A 130 15.34 -3.19 -18.98
CA ASP A 130 16.14 -4.39 -18.72
C ASP A 130 16.29 -4.72 -17.22
N ASP A 131 16.40 -3.69 -16.40
CA ASP A 131 16.50 -3.82 -14.95
C ASP A 131 15.13 -4.17 -14.32
N VAL A 132 14.04 -3.67 -14.89
CA VAL A 132 12.68 -3.99 -14.47
C VAL A 132 12.38 -5.47 -14.65
N GLU A 133 12.79 -6.05 -15.78
CA GLU A 133 12.59 -7.48 -16.06
C GLU A 133 13.39 -8.38 -15.13
N ARG A 134 14.61 -7.98 -14.78
CA ARG A 134 15.52 -8.80 -13.96
C ARG A 134 15.27 -8.68 -12.46
N TRP A 135 14.92 -7.50 -11.98
CA TRP A 135 14.96 -7.18 -10.56
C TRP A 135 13.66 -6.59 -9.99
N GLY A 136 12.67 -6.36 -10.87
CA GLY A 136 11.43 -5.68 -10.53
C GLY A 136 11.58 -4.14 -10.51
N LYS A 137 10.42 -3.46 -10.55
CA LYS A 137 10.36 -1.98 -10.63
C LYS A 137 10.87 -1.29 -9.37
N TYR A 138 10.61 -1.86 -8.22
CA TYR A 138 10.88 -1.26 -6.90
C TYR A 138 11.77 -2.16 -6.08
N ARG A 139 12.82 -1.60 -5.53
CA ARG A 139 13.75 -2.31 -4.65
C ARG A 139 14.33 -1.35 -3.61
N PRO A 140 14.79 -1.84 -2.45
CA PRO A 140 15.51 -0.99 -1.50
C PRO A 140 16.76 -0.39 -2.15
N LEU A 141 16.99 0.91 -1.92
CA LEU A 141 18.20 1.54 -2.41
C LEU A 141 19.42 0.91 -1.73
N ARG A 142 20.38 0.51 -2.54
CA ARG A 142 21.66 -0.01 -2.10
C ARG A 142 22.76 0.96 -2.52
N LEU A 143 23.50 1.51 -1.55
CA LEU A 143 24.66 2.35 -1.83
C LEU A 143 25.91 1.53 -2.13
N ASN A 144 26.08 0.42 -1.41
CA ASN A 144 27.19 -0.52 -1.57
C ASN A 144 26.76 -1.91 -1.04
N LYS A 145 27.71 -2.84 -0.88
CA LYS A 145 27.40 -4.20 -0.39
C LYS A 145 26.89 -4.22 1.06
N GLU A 146 27.22 -3.23 1.86
CA GLU A 146 26.95 -3.18 3.30
C GLU A 146 25.73 -2.31 3.63
N ILE A 147 25.50 -1.23 2.87
CA ILE A 147 24.46 -0.25 3.17
C ILE A 147 23.28 -0.45 2.22
N GLN A 148 22.19 -0.95 2.77
CA GLN A 148 20.92 -1.10 2.09
C GLN A 148 19.79 -0.54 2.97
N TYR A 149 19.02 0.37 2.43
CA TYR A 149 17.88 1.02 3.10
C TYR A 149 16.62 0.17 2.96
N ASN A 150 16.54 -0.90 3.71
CA ASN A 150 15.44 -1.85 3.65
C ASN A 150 14.65 -1.87 4.96
N HIS A 151 13.34 -1.99 4.85
CA HIS A 151 12.43 -2.22 5.97
C HIS A 151 11.36 -3.25 5.57
N PRO A 152 10.75 -3.95 6.53
CA PRO A 152 9.67 -4.88 6.25
C PRO A 152 8.41 -4.11 5.84
N LEU A 153 8.03 -4.17 4.55
CA LEU A 153 6.88 -3.45 4.01
C LEU A 153 5.58 -3.81 4.72
N GLY A 154 5.42 -5.07 5.13
CA GLY A 154 4.25 -5.53 5.88
C GLY A 154 4.10 -4.96 7.30
N MET A 155 5.04 -4.15 7.77
CA MET A 155 5.04 -3.55 9.11
C MET A 155 5.00 -2.02 9.07
N ASN A 156 4.83 -1.43 7.89
CA ASN A 156 4.77 0.03 7.72
C ASN A 156 3.81 0.40 6.59
N LEU A 157 2.94 1.37 6.84
CA LEU A 157 2.10 1.97 5.81
C LEU A 157 2.75 3.24 5.29
N TYR A 158 3.07 3.25 4.00
CA TYR A 158 3.60 4.45 3.36
C TYR A 158 2.61 5.60 3.45
N GLY A 159 3.07 6.74 3.90
CA GLY A 159 2.27 7.96 4.01
C GLY A 159 1.42 8.08 5.27
N LEU A 160 1.45 7.10 6.19
CA LEU A 160 0.67 7.17 7.43
C LEU A 160 1.06 8.36 8.31
N ASN A 161 2.35 8.69 8.38
CA ASN A 161 2.85 9.86 9.10
C ASN A 161 2.21 11.18 8.64
N TRP A 162 1.81 11.28 7.38
CA TRP A 162 1.14 12.46 6.82
C TRP A 162 -0.38 12.37 6.89
N ALA A 163 -0.92 11.15 6.83
CA ALA A 163 -2.36 10.90 6.72
C ALA A 163 -3.07 10.73 8.07
N LYS A 164 -2.35 10.36 9.14
CA LYS A 164 -2.94 9.95 10.41
C LYS A 164 -3.93 10.95 11.01
N ASP A 165 -3.64 12.24 10.93
CA ASP A 165 -4.51 13.27 11.49
C ASP A 165 -5.79 13.45 10.66
N ALA A 166 -5.67 13.47 9.33
CA ALA A 166 -6.82 13.51 8.44
C ALA A 166 -7.67 12.24 8.56
N ILE A 167 -7.04 11.05 8.62
CA ILE A 167 -7.73 9.78 8.85
C ILE A 167 -8.55 9.85 10.16
N LYS A 168 -7.98 10.41 11.21
CA LYS A 168 -8.63 10.56 12.52
C LYS A 168 -9.84 11.50 12.44
N ILE A 169 -9.71 12.60 11.69
CA ILE A 169 -10.79 13.58 11.50
C ILE A 169 -11.91 12.99 10.64
N PHE A 170 -11.58 12.36 9.54
CA PHE A 170 -12.56 11.81 8.59
C PHE A 170 -13.10 10.43 8.98
N GLY A 171 -12.50 9.74 9.96
CA GLY A 171 -12.90 8.43 10.44
C GLY A 171 -12.77 7.32 9.39
N LYS A 172 -11.91 7.50 8.37
CA LYS A 172 -11.70 6.53 7.29
C LYS A 172 -10.32 6.69 6.67
N ALA A 173 -9.77 5.57 6.16
CA ALA A 173 -8.55 5.53 5.38
C ALA A 173 -8.77 4.88 4.01
N ILE A 174 -7.96 5.27 3.03
CA ILE A 174 -7.91 4.63 1.71
C ILE A 174 -6.56 3.94 1.61
N ILE A 175 -6.56 2.63 1.38
CA ILE A 175 -5.33 1.84 1.27
C ILE A 175 -5.08 1.51 -0.19
N PHE A 176 -3.93 1.93 -0.70
CA PHE A 176 -3.43 1.61 -2.02
C PHE A 176 -2.35 0.54 -1.97
N GLU A 177 -2.06 -0.07 -3.11
CA GLU A 177 -0.96 -1.01 -3.26
C GLU A 177 0.40 -0.30 -3.34
N SER A 178 0.47 0.88 -3.95
CA SER A 178 1.74 1.54 -4.26
C SER A 178 1.84 2.96 -3.72
N GLU A 179 3.07 3.39 -3.44
CA GLU A 179 3.43 4.74 -3.01
C GLU A 179 2.95 5.80 -4.00
N LYS A 180 3.09 5.51 -5.29
CA LYS A 180 2.71 6.41 -6.38
C LYS A 180 1.22 6.76 -6.35
N SER A 181 0.37 5.82 -5.95
CA SER A 181 -1.08 6.06 -5.82
C SER A 181 -1.39 7.03 -4.67
N VAL A 182 -0.64 6.97 -3.57
CA VAL A 182 -0.74 7.95 -2.47
C VAL A 182 -0.33 9.34 -2.94
N LEU A 183 0.80 9.45 -3.67
CA LEU A 183 1.27 10.72 -4.22
C LEU A 183 0.25 11.33 -5.19
N LYS A 184 -0.35 10.49 -6.03
CA LYS A 184 -1.40 10.91 -6.95
C LYS A 184 -2.65 11.36 -6.21
N TYR A 185 -3.08 10.65 -5.18
CA TYR A 185 -4.19 11.04 -4.32
C TYR A 185 -3.95 12.42 -3.68
N MET A 186 -2.77 12.64 -3.10
CA MET A 186 -2.41 13.94 -2.53
C MET A 186 -2.42 15.06 -3.57
N SER A 187 -2.03 14.78 -4.80
CA SER A 187 -2.04 15.76 -5.89
C SER A 187 -3.45 16.20 -6.28
N TYR A 188 -4.43 15.30 -6.21
CA TYR A 188 -5.84 15.60 -6.52
C TYR A 188 -6.60 16.23 -5.36
N PHE A 189 -6.37 15.77 -4.14
CA PHE A 189 -7.21 16.12 -2.98
C PHE A 189 -6.50 17.05 -1.99
N GLY A 190 -5.23 17.36 -2.24
CA GLY A 190 -4.38 18.18 -1.39
C GLY A 190 -3.71 17.40 -0.27
N ILE A 191 -2.50 17.83 0.11
CA ILE A 191 -1.67 17.20 1.13
C ILE A 191 -2.37 17.17 2.49
N ALA A 192 -2.99 18.28 2.88
CA ALA A 192 -3.66 18.42 4.18
C ALA A 192 -4.91 17.52 4.33
N ASN A 193 -5.53 17.11 3.21
CA ASN A 193 -6.71 16.26 3.19
C ASN A 193 -6.37 14.79 2.88
N ASN A 194 -5.09 14.44 2.94
CA ASN A 194 -4.68 13.09 2.61
C ASN A 194 -5.15 12.08 3.67
N ILE A 195 -6.05 11.19 3.25
CA ILE A 195 -6.49 10.02 4.03
C ILE A 195 -5.98 8.72 3.42
N SER A 196 -5.05 8.82 2.49
CA SER A 196 -4.53 7.65 1.76
C SER A 196 -3.18 7.20 2.28
N VAL A 197 -2.99 5.90 2.27
CA VAL A 197 -1.76 5.19 2.65
C VAL A 197 -1.50 4.06 1.67
N ALA A 198 -0.29 3.49 1.64
CA ALA A 198 -0.02 2.32 0.83
C ALA A 198 0.66 1.20 1.63
N CYS A 199 0.23 -0.05 1.36
CA CYS A 199 0.87 -1.26 1.90
C CYS A 199 2.15 -1.64 1.13
N CYS A 200 2.39 -1.06 -0.03
CA CYS A 200 3.55 -1.28 -0.89
C CYS A 200 3.76 -2.74 -1.33
N GLY A 201 2.67 -3.50 -1.37
CA GLY A 201 2.61 -4.90 -1.75
C GLY A 201 1.17 -5.34 -1.96
N SER A 202 0.97 -6.60 -2.36
CA SER A 202 -0.35 -7.13 -2.70
C SER A 202 -1.24 -7.47 -1.49
N ASN A 203 -0.67 -7.50 -0.27
CA ASN A 203 -1.38 -7.95 0.92
C ASN A 203 -1.34 -6.90 2.03
N ILE A 204 -2.46 -6.78 2.74
CA ILE A 204 -2.55 -6.06 4.01
C ILE A 204 -2.19 -7.04 5.12
N SER A 205 -1.21 -6.69 5.94
CA SER A 205 -0.81 -7.48 7.11
C SER A 205 -1.58 -7.09 8.36
N ALA A 206 -1.49 -7.91 9.40
CA ALA A 206 -2.02 -7.56 10.71
C ALA A 206 -1.37 -6.29 11.30
N TYR A 207 -0.08 -6.09 11.05
CA TYR A 207 0.65 -4.89 11.48
C TYR A 207 0.18 -3.59 10.81
N HIS A 208 -0.46 -3.69 9.64
CA HIS A 208 -1.05 -2.52 8.98
C HIS A 208 -2.39 -2.10 9.59
N ILE A 209 -3.04 -3.00 10.35
CA ILE A 209 -4.37 -2.78 10.93
C ILE A 209 -4.26 -2.26 12.36
N HIS A 210 -3.22 -2.65 13.08
CA HIS A 210 -2.92 -2.29 14.47
C HIS A 210 -1.86 -1.21 14.58
#